data_8801242468f284d4251d4247b3dc5de8
#
_entry.id   8801242468f284d4251d4247b3dc5de8
#
_cell.length_a   1.000
_cell.length_b   1.000
_cell.length_c   1.000
_cell.angle_alpha   90.00
_cell.angle_beta   90.00
_cell.angle_gamma   90.00
#
_symmetry.space_group_name_H-M   'P 1'
#
loop_
_entity.id
_entity.type
_entity.pdbx_description
1 polymer ?
#
loop_
_entity_poly.entity_id
_entity_poly.type
_entity_poly.pdbx_seq_one_letter_code
_entity_poly.pdbx_strand_id
1 'polypeptide(L)'
;MYFASRLQAGRMLAAQIAPKYRYENCAIVALNDGGVIVGAQIAMQLHCIITLLLSKNIQLPRENDSIAGITASGDFAYNKQYSESEIEEMVGEYRGLIEEEKLNQLHSLNRATNNVALIEPRLLVHRNVILVSDGLQNGMELDLAVEYLKPINLDKLIVATPLASVPVIDKIHVMADAVFCLSVVEDYISTDHYYDQQDIPDHQKIIDTIENIVLSWT
;
A
#
# COMPACT_ATOMS: atom_id res chain seq x y z
N MET A 1 -5.81 -13.39 -14.45
CA MET A 1 -5.03 -12.61 -15.48
C MET A 1 -3.59 -12.60 -15.05
N TYR A 2 -2.62 -12.77 -15.96
CA TYR A 2 -1.19 -12.71 -15.67
C TYR A 2 -0.59 -11.49 -16.37
N PHE A 3 0.46 -10.90 -15.75
CA PHE A 3 1.18 -9.74 -16.27
C PHE A 3 2.63 -10.10 -16.55
N ALA A 4 3.19 -9.58 -17.65
CA ALA A 4 4.61 -9.80 -17.93
C ALA A 4 5.51 -9.16 -16.87
N SER A 5 5.10 -8.01 -16.30
CA SER A 5 5.84 -7.31 -15.25
C SER A 5 4.94 -6.30 -14.52
N ARG A 6 5.38 -5.83 -13.34
CA ARG A 6 4.74 -4.74 -12.59
C ARG A 6 4.71 -3.43 -13.38
N LEU A 7 5.76 -3.19 -14.15
CA LEU A 7 5.84 -2.04 -15.04
C LEU A 7 4.73 -2.06 -16.12
N GLN A 8 4.47 -3.22 -16.74
CA GLN A 8 3.37 -3.38 -17.70
C GLN A 8 2.02 -3.12 -17.03
N ALA A 9 1.77 -3.75 -15.88
CA ALA A 9 0.55 -3.58 -15.11
C ALA A 9 0.31 -2.11 -14.73
N GLY A 10 1.38 -1.41 -14.31
CA GLY A 10 1.35 0.03 -14.01
C GLY A 10 0.94 0.88 -15.20
N ARG A 11 1.46 0.57 -16.40
CA ARG A 11 1.07 1.28 -17.64
C ARG A 11 -0.41 1.06 -17.99
N MET A 12 -0.92 -0.15 -17.77
CA MET A 12 -2.34 -0.46 -17.99
C MET A 12 -3.24 0.32 -17.02
N LEU A 13 -2.88 0.39 -15.73
CA LEU A 13 -3.60 1.21 -14.75
C LEU A 13 -3.52 2.69 -15.08
N ALA A 14 -2.35 3.19 -15.42
CA ALA A 14 -2.15 4.59 -15.81
C ALA A 14 -3.05 4.99 -17.00
N ALA A 15 -3.20 4.12 -18.00
CA ALA A 15 -4.08 4.35 -19.14
C ALA A 15 -5.57 4.43 -18.75
N GLN A 16 -6.01 3.71 -17.69
CA GLN A 16 -7.37 3.80 -17.16
C GLN A 16 -7.61 5.03 -16.28
N ILE A 17 -6.59 5.44 -15.53
CA ILE A 17 -6.69 6.54 -14.56
C ILE A 17 -6.54 7.91 -15.23
N ALA A 18 -5.61 8.04 -16.17
CA ALA A 18 -5.25 9.31 -16.80
C ALA A 18 -6.43 10.08 -17.44
N PRO A 19 -7.39 9.45 -18.13
CA PRO A 19 -8.51 10.18 -18.71
C PRO A 19 -9.32 10.99 -17.69
N LYS A 20 -9.35 10.55 -16.43
CA LYS A 20 -10.13 11.16 -15.36
C LYS A 20 -9.32 12.09 -14.45
N TYR A 21 -8.03 11.79 -14.24
CA TYR A 21 -7.24 12.44 -13.19
C TYR A 21 -5.99 13.19 -13.69
N ARG A 22 -5.70 13.19 -15.01
CA ARG A 22 -4.48 13.82 -15.56
C ARG A 22 -4.32 15.31 -15.23
N TYR A 23 -5.42 16.03 -15.04
CA TYR A 23 -5.42 17.46 -14.77
C TYR A 23 -5.88 17.78 -13.34
N GLU A 24 -5.99 16.77 -12.51
CA GLU A 24 -6.38 16.89 -11.11
C GLU A 24 -5.15 16.97 -10.21
N ASN A 25 -5.29 17.58 -9.05
CA ASN A 25 -4.24 17.63 -8.05
C ASN A 25 -4.11 16.26 -7.34
N CYS A 26 -3.25 15.39 -7.86
CA CYS A 26 -3.06 14.03 -7.37
C CYS A 26 -1.76 13.85 -6.58
N ALA A 27 -1.76 12.85 -5.71
CA ALA A 27 -0.58 12.29 -5.07
C ALA A 27 -0.70 10.77 -5.01
N ILE A 28 0.39 10.05 -5.23
CA ILE A 28 0.42 8.60 -5.14
C ILE A 28 1.09 8.19 -3.83
N VAL A 29 0.45 7.26 -3.12
CA VAL A 29 0.97 6.57 -1.96
C VAL A 29 1.10 5.09 -2.31
N ALA A 30 2.30 4.64 -2.58
CA ALA A 30 2.59 3.22 -2.76
C ALA A 30 2.59 2.51 -1.40
N LEU A 31 2.02 1.31 -1.34
CA LEU A 31 1.87 0.54 -0.10
C LEU A 31 3.01 -0.46 0.12
N ASN A 32 3.78 -0.76 -0.93
CA ASN A 32 4.93 -1.65 -0.92
C ASN A 32 5.88 -1.33 -2.08
N ASP A 33 7.05 -1.98 -2.12
CA ASP A 33 8.07 -1.76 -3.15
C ASP A 33 7.55 -2.07 -4.57
N GLY A 34 6.76 -3.14 -4.74
CA GLY A 34 6.10 -3.45 -6.00
C GLY A 34 5.09 -2.39 -6.42
N GLY A 35 4.38 -1.83 -5.43
CA GLY A 35 3.46 -0.71 -5.60
C GLY A 35 4.16 0.56 -6.10
N VAL A 36 5.43 0.78 -5.74
CA VAL A 36 6.22 1.91 -6.28
C VAL A 36 6.45 1.73 -7.78
N ILE A 37 6.77 0.52 -8.26
CA ILE A 37 6.98 0.27 -9.69
C ILE A 37 5.69 0.54 -10.49
N VAL A 38 4.56 0.05 -9.99
CA VAL A 38 3.23 0.28 -10.56
C VAL A 38 2.87 1.77 -10.49
N GLY A 39 3.01 2.38 -9.31
CA GLY A 39 2.69 3.77 -9.03
C GLY A 39 3.53 4.77 -9.83
N ALA A 40 4.80 4.44 -10.07
CA ALA A 40 5.69 5.27 -10.88
C ALA A 40 5.15 5.48 -12.30
N GLN A 41 4.54 4.45 -12.91
CA GLN A 41 3.93 4.58 -14.24
C GLN A 41 2.70 5.50 -14.22
N ILE A 42 1.93 5.45 -13.13
CA ILE A 42 0.77 6.34 -12.93
C ILE A 42 1.27 7.77 -12.67
N ALA A 43 2.26 7.94 -11.77
CA ALA A 43 2.84 9.25 -11.44
C ALA A 43 3.37 9.98 -12.67
N MET A 44 4.14 9.28 -13.52
CA MET A 44 4.65 9.83 -14.76
C MET A 44 3.54 10.29 -15.73
N GLN A 45 2.41 9.59 -15.76
CA GLN A 45 1.31 9.93 -16.66
C GLN A 45 0.42 11.05 -16.13
N LEU A 46 0.28 11.14 -14.79
CA LEU A 46 -0.50 12.18 -14.11
C LEU A 46 0.32 13.43 -13.79
N HIS A 47 1.64 13.36 -13.91
CA HIS A 47 2.57 14.42 -13.51
C HIS A 47 2.42 14.80 -12.03
N CYS A 48 2.39 13.79 -11.15
CA CYS A 48 2.19 13.97 -9.73
C CYS A 48 3.27 13.30 -8.88
N ILE A 49 3.35 13.69 -7.63
CA ILE A 49 4.30 13.11 -6.67
C ILE A 49 3.94 11.65 -6.35
N ILE A 50 4.96 10.87 -6.04
CA ILE A 50 4.83 9.53 -5.48
C ILE A 50 5.59 9.43 -4.17
N THR A 51 5.06 8.69 -3.23
CA THR A 51 5.67 8.40 -1.94
C THR A 51 5.38 6.97 -1.54
N LEU A 52 6.09 6.43 -0.55
CA LEU A 52 5.98 5.05 -0.09
C LEU A 52 5.57 5.01 1.38
N LEU A 53 4.46 4.35 1.68
CA LEU A 53 4.04 4.02 3.03
C LEU A 53 4.56 2.62 3.37
N LEU A 54 5.73 2.56 4.01
CA LEU A 54 6.27 1.30 4.48
C LEU A 54 5.49 0.80 5.69
N SER A 55 5.07 -0.45 5.62
CA SER A 55 4.41 -1.15 6.71
C SER A 55 4.99 -2.54 6.90
N LYS A 56 4.79 -3.10 8.07
CA LYS A 56 5.11 -4.49 8.40
C LYS A 56 3.99 -5.14 9.18
N ASN A 57 3.78 -6.41 8.89
CA ASN A 57 2.79 -7.22 9.56
C ASN A 57 3.34 -7.78 10.88
N ILE A 58 2.45 -7.92 11.86
CA ILE A 58 2.69 -8.59 13.13
C ILE A 58 1.98 -9.92 13.08
N GLN A 59 2.75 -11.00 13.16
CA GLN A 59 2.27 -12.36 13.08
C GLN A 59 2.46 -13.07 14.42
N LEU A 60 1.43 -13.79 14.87
CA LEU A 60 1.49 -14.58 16.08
C LEU A 60 1.96 -16.01 15.77
N PRO A 61 2.62 -16.70 16.72
CA PRO A 61 2.95 -18.10 16.59
C PRO A 61 1.67 -18.93 16.42
N ARG A 62 1.68 -19.83 15.44
CA ARG A 62 0.58 -20.75 15.09
C ARG A 62 -0.61 -20.11 14.34
N GLU A 63 -0.61 -18.81 14.13
CA GLU A 63 -1.57 -18.15 13.25
C GLU A 63 -1.01 -18.08 11.82
N ASN A 64 -1.86 -18.35 10.84
CA ASN A 64 -1.49 -18.28 9.42
C ASN A 64 -1.51 -16.84 8.92
N ASP A 65 -2.43 -16.05 9.46
CA ASP A 65 -2.62 -14.66 9.08
C ASP A 65 -2.06 -13.70 10.13
N SER A 66 -1.66 -12.52 9.67
CA SER A 66 -1.17 -11.47 10.56
C SER A 66 -2.30 -10.91 11.40
N ILE A 67 -2.10 -10.78 12.70
CA ILE A 67 -3.09 -10.19 13.62
C ILE A 67 -3.20 -8.67 13.47
N ALA A 68 -2.09 -8.01 13.13
CA ALA A 68 -1.99 -6.56 13.07
C ALA A 68 -0.89 -6.15 12.09
N GLY A 69 -0.78 -4.86 11.88
CA GLY A 69 0.34 -4.26 11.17
C GLY A 69 0.72 -2.91 11.76
N ILE A 70 1.91 -2.45 11.39
CA ILE A 70 2.47 -1.17 11.84
C ILE A 70 3.16 -0.47 10.68
N THR A 71 3.02 0.86 10.59
CA THR A 71 3.74 1.71 9.63
C THR A 71 5.06 2.22 10.22
N ALA A 72 5.93 2.74 9.37
CA ALA A 72 7.16 3.42 9.81
C ALA A 72 6.88 4.67 10.66
N SER A 73 5.71 5.33 10.51
CA SER A 73 5.25 6.44 11.33
C SER A 73 4.69 6.01 12.69
N GLY A 74 4.53 4.71 12.92
CA GLY A 74 4.01 4.15 14.17
C GLY A 74 2.49 3.94 14.18
N ASP A 75 1.78 4.20 13.07
CA ASP A 75 0.36 3.88 12.96
C ASP A 75 0.17 2.38 13.04
N PHE A 76 -0.80 1.96 13.82
CA PHE A 76 -1.04 0.56 14.11
C PHE A 76 -2.50 0.22 13.87
N ALA A 77 -2.76 -0.92 13.23
CA ALA A 77 -4.12 -1.42 13.02
C ALA A 77 -4.18 -2.94 13.22
N TYR A 78 -5.25 -3.41 13.83
CA TYR A 78 -5.58 -4.84 13.85
C TYR A 78 -6.17 -5.27 12.51
N ASN A 79 -5.95 -6.54 12.16
CA ASN A 79 -6.51 -7.13 10.97
C ASN A 79 -8.03 -7.30 11.13
N LYS A 80 -8.79 -6.56 10.32
CA LYS A 80 -10.26 -6.56 10.36
C LYS A 80 -10.91 -7.84 9.78
N GLN A 81 -10.12 -8.81 9.36
CA GLN A 81 -10.65 -10.15 9.05
C GLN A 81 -11.03 -10.93 10.31
N TYR A 82 -10.41 -10.62 11.45
CA TYR A 82 -10.80 -11.13 12.75
C TYR A 82 -11.94 -10.30 13.36
N SER A 83 -12.85 -10.95 14.05
CA SER A 83 -13.85 -10.27 14.85
C SER A 83 -13.22 -9.57 16.08
N GLU A 84 -13.92 -8.61 16.66
CA GLU A 84 -13.46 -7.93 17.88
C GLU A 84 -13.19 -8.92 19.02
N SER A 85 -14.04 -9.95 19.19
CA SER A 85 -13.87 -10.96 20.22
C SER A 85 -12.62 -11.82 20.01
N GLU A 86 -12.31 -12.20 18.77
CA GLU A 86 -11.09 -12.95 18.44
C GLU A 86 -9.83 -12.09 18.70
N ILE A 87 -9.88 -10.80 18.34
CA ILE A 87 -8.78 -9.88 18.64
C ILE A 87 -8.58 -9.73 20.14
N GLU A 88 -9.65 -9.54 20.93
CA GLU A 88 -9.57 -9.44 22.38
C GLU A 88 -8.97 -10.70 23.02
N GLU A 89 -9.36 -11.88 22.56
CA GLU A 89 -8.81 -13.16 23.04
C GLU A 89 -7.31 -13.26 22.74
N MET A 90 -6.90 -13.01 21.49
CA MET A 90 -5.50 -13.05 21.06
C MET A 90 -4.65 -11.99 21.79
N VAL A 91 -5.17 -10.78 21.96
CA VAL A 91 -4.50 -9.73 22.72
C VAL A 91 -4.38 -10.11 24.20
N GLY A 92 -5.38 -10.74 24.78
CA GLY A 92 -5.35 -11.25 26.15
C GLY A 92 -4.26 -12.29 26.37
N GLU A 93 -4.12 -13.23 25.43
CA GLU A 93 -3.14 -14.32 25.50
C GLU A 93 -1.72 -13.89 25.12
N TYR A 94 -1.56 -13.07 24.06
CA TYR A 94 -0.26 -12.75 23.46
C TYR A 94 0.19 -11.31 23.63
N ARG A 95 -0.37 -10.56 24.59
CA ARG A 95 -0.10 -9.12 24.77
C ARG A 95 1.39 -8.76 24.78
N GLY A 96 2.19 -9.50 25.55
CA GLY A 96 3.64 -9.24 25.65
C GLY A 96 4.37 -9.44 24.33
N LEU A 97 4.00 -10.48 23.59
CA LEU A 97 4.58 -10.81 22.31
C LEU A 97 4.18 -9.77 21.22
N ILE A 98 2.92 -9.33 21.22
CA ILE A 98 2.44 -8.30 20.28
C ILE A 98 3.21 -6.99 20.49
N GLU A 99 3.41 -6.56 21.74
CA GLU A 99 4.17 -5.33 22.04
C GLU A 99 5.66 -5.48 21.69
N GLU A 100 6.26 -6.64 21.93
CA GLU A 100 7.64 -6.94 21.53
C GLU A 100 7.79 -6.91 20.00
N GLU A 101 6.92 -7.61 19.27
CA GLU A 101 6.94 -7.62 17.81
C GLU A 101 6.67 -6.23 17.21
N LYS A 102 5.77 -5.46 17.78
CA LYS A 102 5.51 -4.09 17.39
C LYS A 102 6.78 -3.22 17.47
N LEU A 103 7.55 -3.31 18.55
CA LEU A 103 8.82 -2.61 18.69
C LEU A 103 9.87 -3.11 17.69
N ASN A 104 9.98 -4.43 17.52
CA ASN A 104 10.92 -5.04 16.58
C ASN A 104 10.64 -4.61 15.13
N GLN A 105 9.36 -4.63 14.71
CA GLN A 105 8.96 -4.21 13.38
C GLN A 105 9.19 -2.70 13.17
N LEU A 106 8.88 -1.86 14.17
CA LEU A 106 9.15 -0.43 14.10
C LEU A 106 10.65 -0.13 13.98
N HIS A 107 11.50 -0.81 14.74
CA HIS A 107 12.96 -0.69 14.62
C HIS A 107 13.46 -1.16 13.24
N SER A 108 12.86 -2.22 12.69
CA SER A 108 13.20 -2.72 11.35
C SER A 108 12.80 -1.72 10.26
N LEU A 109 11.58 -1.14 10.35
CA LEU A 109 11.10 -0.11 9.44
C LEU A 109 11.97 1.14 9.48
N ASN A 110 12.31 1.64 10.67
CA ASN A 110 13.18 2.81 10.84
C ASN A 110 14.58 2.61 10.26
N ARG A 111 15.11 1.38 10.30
CA ARG A 111 16.38 1.05 9.64
C ARG A 111 16.25 1.00 8.11
N ALA A 112 15.16 0.51 7.60
CA ALA A 112 14.90 0.45 6.16
C ALA A 112 14.71 1.84 5.54
N THR A 113 14.12 2.76 6.28
CA THR A 113 13.86 4.13 5.79
C THR A 113 15.12 5.01 5.75
N ASN A 114 16.22 4.66 6.43
CA ASN A 114 17.49 5.45 6.47
C ASN A 114 17.30 6.97 6.55
N ASN A 115 16.26 7.46 7.21
CA ASN A 115 15.81 8.86 7.24
C ASN A 115 15.34 9.44 5.88
N VAL A 116 15.15 8.61 4.84
CA VAL A 116 14.65 9.06 3.56
C VAL A 116 13.15 8.88 3.51
N ALA A 117 12.47 10.00 3.36
CA ALA A 117 11.07 10.18 2.95
C ALA A 117 10.03 9.37 3.72
N LEU A 118 9.91 9.58 5.01
CA LEU A 118 8.60 9.49 5.64
C LEU A 118 7.67 10.41 4.85
N ILE A 119 6.52 9.89 4.46
CA ILE A 119 5.49 10.68 3.79
C ILE A 119 5.26 11.94 4.63
N GLU A 120 5.48 13.11 4.05
CA GLU A 120 5.07 14.34 4.70
C GLU A 120 3.55 14.49 4.54
N PRO A 121 2.74 14.38 5.62
CA PRO A 121 1.27 14.46 5.53
C PRO A 121 0.78 15.71 4.81
N ARG A 122 1.50 16.84 4.96
CA ARG A 122 1.19 18.11 4.30
C ARG A 122 1.19 18.03 2.77
N LEU A 123 1.95 17.10 2.18
CA LEU A 123 1.98 16.90 0.73
C LEU A 123 0.72 16.21 0.20
N LEU A 124 -0.10 15.65 1.08
CA LEU A 124 -1.34 14.95 0.73
C LEU A 124 -2.60 15.80 0.94
N VAL A 125 -2.48 16.91 1.70
CA VAL A 125 -3.62 17.78 2.04
C VAL A 125 -4.23 18.40 0.77
N HIS A 126 -5.55 18.34 0.66
CA HIS A 126 -6.32 18.81 -0.49
C HIS A 126 -5.86 18.24 -1.83
N ARG A 127 -5.55 16.93 -1.84
CA ARG A 127 -5.24 16.17 -3.06
C ARG A 127 -6.13 14.95 -3.20
N ASN A 128 -6.29 14.51 -4.44
CA ASN A 128 -6.78 13.17 -4.75
C ASN A 128 -5.64 12.19 -4.47
N VAL A 129 -5.73 11.43 -3.38
CA VAL A 129 -4.72 10.46 -2.99
C VAL A 129 -5.02 9.11 -3.62
N ILE A 130 -4.07 8.58 -4.37
CA ILE A 130 -4.16 7.28 -5.04
C ILE A 130 -3.27 6.30 -4.28
N LEU A 131 -3.88 5.38 -3.53
CA LEU A 131 -3.19 4.24 -2.91
C LEU A 131 -2.87 3.21 -3.99
N VAL A 132 -1.62 2.79 -4.08
CA VAL A 132 -1.16 1.85 -5.11
C VAL A 132 -0.42 0.68 -4.48
N SER A 133 -0.85 -0.54 -4.81
CA SER A 133 -0.14 -1.79 -4.51
C SER A 133 0.02 -2.59 -5.80
N ASP A 134 1.02 -3.47 -5.88
CA ASP A 134 1.18 -4.42 -6.99
C ASP A 134 0.24 -5.63 -6.87
N GLY A 135 -0.37 -5.84 -5.69
CA GLY A 135 -1.38 -6.86 -5.45
C GLY A 135 -1.89 -6.82 -4.01
N LEU A 136 -3.19 -6.93 -3.84
CA LEU A 136 -3.88 -6.83 -2.56
C LEU A 136 -4.53 -8.17 -2.20
N GLN A 137 -3.86 -8.94 -1.33
CA GLN A 137 -4.32 -10.27 -0.90
C GLN A 137 -5.33 -10.19 0.26
N ASN A 138 -4.95 -9.55 1.37
CA ASN A 138 -5.74 -9.51 2.61
C ASN A 138 -6.18 -8.10 3.04
N GLY A 139 -5.72 -7.06 2.35
CA GLY A 139 -6.11 -5.67 2.62
C GLY A 139 -5.54 -5.06 3.91
N MET A 140 -4.57 -5.70 4.58
CA MET A 140 -3.94 -5.16 5.78
C MET A 140 -3.19 -3.85 5.49
N GLU A 141 -2.47 -3.80 4.36
CA GLU A 141 -1.78 -2.58 3.90
C GLU A 141 -2.75 -1.41 3.69
N LEU A 142 -3.97 -1.70 3.22
CA LEU A 142 -5.02 -0.69 3.07
C LEU A 142 -5.54 -0.18 4.41
N ASP A 143 -5.73 -1.07 5.40
CA ASP A 143 -6.17 -0.64 6.73
C ASP A 143 -5.16 0.30 7.37
N LEU A 144 -3.88 -0.03 7.29
CA LEU A 144 -2.79 0.82 7.78
C LEU A 144 -2.75 2.17 7.04
N ALA A 145 -2.91 2.14 5.71
CA ALA A 145 -2.92 3.35 4.92
C ALA A 145 -4.09 4.27 5.28
N VAL A 146 -5.27 3.69 5.53
CA VAL A 146 -6.45 4.46 5.95
C VAL A 146 -6.25 5.07 7.34
N GLU A 147 -5.72 4.32 8.31
CA GLU A 147 -5.42 4.86 9.63
C GLU A 147 -4.39 6.01 9.55
N TYR A 148 -3.34 5.85 8.74
CA TYR A 148 -2.36 6.91 8.47
C TYR A 148 -3.01 8.14 7.84
N LEU A 149 -3.92 7.97 6.87
CA LEU A 149 -4.55 9.07 6.13
C LEU A 149 -5.71 9.73 6.88
N LYS A 150 -6.28 9.08 7.89
CA LYS A 150 -7.46 9.53 8.64
C LYS A 150 -7.37 10.96 9.20
N PRO A 151 -6.21 11.43 9.73
CA PRO A 151 -6.07 12.80 10.20
C PRO A 151 -5.85 13.83 9.07
N ILE A 152 -5.67 13.38 7.81
CA ILE A 152 -5.31 14.23 6.68
C ILE A 152 -6.59 14.61 5.90
N ASN A 153 -6.78 15.88 5.64
CA ASN A 153 -7.92 16.35 4.85
C ASN A 153 -7.64 16.14 3.35
N LEU A 154 -8.11 15.02 2.80
CA LEU A 154 -7.98 14.64 1.39
C LEU A 154 -9.20 15.13 0.60
N ASP A 155 -9.04 15.37 -0.71
CA ASP A 155 -10.17 15.63 -1.60
C ASP A 155 -10.86 14.30 -1.97
N LYS A 156 -10.12 13.27 -2.34
CA LYS A 156 -10.62 11.92 -2.61
C LYS A 156 -9.59 10.86 -2.22
N LEU A 157 -10.10 9.71 -1.84
CA LEU A 157 -9.33 8.48 -1.67
C LEU A 157 -9.61 7.54 -2.84
N ILE A 158 -8.56 7.18 -3.57
CA ILE A 158 -8.62 6.31 -4.75
C ILE A 158 -7.73 5.11 -4.49
N VAL A 159 -8.15 3.91 -4.89
CA VAL A 159 -7.31 2.72 -4.84
C VAL A 159 -7.05 2.21 -6.24
N ALA A 160 -5.79 1.92 -6.54
CA ALA A 160 -5.34 1.37 -7.81
C ALA A 160 -4.44 0.16 -7.59
N THR A 161 -4.82 -0.99 -8.14
CA THR A 161 -4.05 -2.23 -8.04
C THR A 161 -4.24 -3.09 -9.30
N PRO A 162 -3.19 -3.77 -9.78
CA PRO A 162 -3.35 -4.77 -10.84
C PRO A 162 -4.19 -5.96 -10.41
N LEU A 163 -4.09 -6.35 -9.14
CA LEU A 163 -4.67 -7.58 -8.59
C LEU A 163 -5.29 -7.31 -7.21
N ALA A 164 -6.48 -7.84 -6.99
CA ALA A 164 -7.08 -7.87 -5.65
C ALA A 164 -7.85 -9.18 -5.45
N SER A 165 -7.87 -9.70 -4.22
CA SER A 165 -8.78 -10.78 -3.85
C SER A 165 -10.21 -10.27 -3.75
N VAL A 166 -11.19 -11.18 -3.88
CA VAL A 166 -12.63 -10.82 -3.80
C VAL A 166 -12.96 -10.11 -2.47
N PRO A 167 -12.55 -10.60 -1.28
CA PRO A 167 -12.85 -9.90 -0.03
C PRO A 167 -12.25 -8.49 0.04
N VAL A 168 -11.10 -8.29 -0.58
CA VAL A 168 -10.43 -6.98 -0.57
C VAL A 168 -11.11 -6.00 -1.50
N ILE A 169 -11.59 -6.44 -2.67
CA ILE A 169 -12.30 -5.53 -3.59
C ILE A 169 -13.61 -5.04 -2.98
N ASP A 170 -14.34 -5.91 -2.27
CA ASP A 170 -15.56 -5.52 -1.53
C ASP A 170 -15.25 -4.46 -0.47
N LYS A 171 -14.16 -4.64 0.27
CA LYS A 171 -13.68 -3.68 1.26
C LYS A 171 -13.31 -2.33 0.62
N ILE A 172 -12.58 -2.34 -0.49
CA ILE A 172 -12.19 -1.11 -1.18
C ILE A 172 -13.41 -0.31 -1.64
N HIS A 173 -14.47 -0.96 -2.14
CA HIS A 173 -15.69 -0.30 -2.57
C HIS A 173 -16.42 0.47 -1.44
N VAL A 174 -16.21 0.06 -0.19
CA VAL A 174 -16.81 0.76 0.97
C VAL A 174 -15.97 1.95 1.41
N MET A 175 -14.65 1.91 1.22
CA MET A 175 -13.72 2.88 1.79
C MET A 175 -13.19 3.93 0.80
N ALA A 176 -13.22 3.66 -0.50
CA ALA A 176 -12.62 4.52 -1.52
C ALA A 176 -13.68 5.18 -2.41
N ASP A 177 -13.42 6.43 -2.81
CA ASP A 177 -14.26 7.19 -3.75
C ASP A 177 -14.19 6.66 -5.19
N ALA A 178 -13.07 5.98 -5.54
CA ALA A 178 -12.90 5.34 -6.82
C ALA A 178 -11.94 4.15 -6.73
N VAL A 179 -12.18 3.13 -7.54
CA VAL A 179 -11.39 1.89 -7.61
C VAL A 179 -10.96 1.63 -9.03
N PHE A 180 -9.68 1.32 -9.21
CA PHE A 180 -9.09 0.83 -10.45
C PHE A 180 -8.40 -0.49 -10.16
N CYS A 181 -9.02 -1.59 -10.57
CA CYS A 181 -8.50 -2.94 -10.43
C CYS A 181 -8.52 -3.62 -11.80
N LEU A 182 -7.37 -4.16 -12.25
CA LEU A 182 -7.29 -4.83 -13.55
C LEU A 182 -7.83 -6.25 -13.50
N SER A 183 -7.67 -6.95 -12.37
CA SER A 183 -8.13 -8.33 -12.20
C SER A 183 -8.50 -8.62 -10.75
N VAL A 184 -9.71 -9.13 -10.55
CA VAL A 184 -10.16 -9.68 -9.28
C VAL A 184 -9.93 -11.18 -9.30
N VAL A 185 -9.35 -11.73 -8.21
CA VAL A 185 -8.92 -13.12 -8.11
C VAL A 185 -9.65 -13.80 -6.95
N GLU A 186 -10.32 -14.91 -7.24
CA GLU A 186 -11.04 -15.70 -6.21
C GLU A 186 -10.05 -16.44 -5.30
N ASP A 187 -9.16 -17.24 -5.89
CA ASP A 187 -8.14 -18.01 -5.18
C ASP A 187 -6.78 -17.31 -5.28
N TYR A 188 -6.57 -16.30 -4.44
CA TYR A 188 -5.33 -15.52 -4.44
C TYR A 188 -4.20 -16.34 -3.79
N ILE A 189 -3.17 -16.70 -4.57
CA ILE A 189 -2.03 -17.50 -4.12
C ILE A 189 -0.96 -16.60 -3.48
N SER A 190 -0.32 -15.79 -4.31
CA SER A 190 0.64 -14.76 -3.90
C SER A 190 0.75 -13.72 -5.00
N THR A 191 1.15 -12.50 -4.68
CA THR A 191 1.29 -11.43 -5.68
C THR A 191 2.24 -11.85 -6.81
N ASP A 192 3.39 -12.40 -6.47
CA ASP A 192 4.42 -12.81 -7.43
C ASP A 192 3.98 -13.90 -8.40
N HIS A 193 3.01 -14.74 -8.01
CA HIS A 193 2.46 -15.78 -8.88
C HIS A 193 1.84 -15.23 -10.16
N TYR A 194 1.37 -13.99 -10.16
CA TYR A 194 0.67 -13.36 -11.27
C TYR A 194 1.57 -12.50 -12.17
N TYR A 195 2.88 -12.50 -11.89
CA TYR A 195 3.89 -11.80 -12.68
C TYR A 195 4.91 -12.77 -13.27
N ASP A 196 5.12 -12.70 -14.59
CA ASP A 196 6.11 -13.55 -15.28
C ASP A 196 7.55 -13.19 -14.85
N GLN A 197 7.79 -11.90 -14.56
CA GLN A 197 9.09 -11.38 -14.15
C GLN A 197 9.05 -10.92 -12.70
N GLN A 198 10.07 -11.33 -11.93
CA GLN A 198 10.34 -10.81 -10.58
C GLN A 198 11.16 -9.53 -10.73
N ASP A 199 10.47 -8.44 -11.06
CA ASP A 199 11.07 -7.16 -11.46
C ASP A 199 11.17 -6.12 -10.30
N ILE A 200 11.03 -6.55 -9.04
CA ILE A 200 11.23 -5.68 -7.87
C ILE A 200 12.75 -5.53 -7.64
N PRO A 201 13.31 -4.33 -7.81
CA PRO A 201 14.71 -4.08 -7.51
C PRO A 201 14.93 -4.02 -5.98
N ASP A 202 16.20 -3.89 -5.57
CA ASP A 202 16.50 -3.64 -4.17
C ASP A 202 15.87 -2.33 -3.66
N HIS A 203 15.61 -2.26 -2.36
CA HIS A 203 14.89 -1.15 -1.72
C HIS A 203 15.56 0.21 -1.97
N GLN A 204 16.90 0.28 -2.09
CA GLN A 204 17.60 1.53 -2.39
C GLN A 204 17.20 2.07 -3.77
N LYS A 205 17.09 1.22 -4.77
CA LYS A 205 16.65 1.64 -6.12
C LYS A 205 15.18 2.06 -6.15
N ILE A 206 14.37 1.51 -5.26
CA ILE A 206 12.98 1.97 -5.07
C ILE A 206 12.98 3.41 -4.56
N ILE A 207 13.79 3.72 -3.55
CA ILE A 207 13.94 5.09 -3.04
C ILE A 207 14.46 6.03 -4.15
N ASP A 208 15.51 5.65 -4.88
CA ASP A 208 16.05 6.42 -5.98
C ASP A 208 14.98 6.70 -7.07
N THR A 209 14.08 5.74 -7.31
CA THR A 209 12.97 5.90 -8.27
C THR A 209 11.99 6.97 -7.80
N ILE A 210 11.63 6.98 -6.51
CA ILE A 210 10.73 7.98 -5.91
C ILE A 210 11.37 9.38 -6.02
N GLU A 211 12.64 9.51 -5.62
CA GLU A 211 13.36 10.78 -5.67
C GLU A 211 13.46 11.33 -7.09
N ASN A 212 13.78 10.50 -8.07
CA ASN A 212 13.90 10.90 -9.48
C ASN A 212 12.55 11.39 -10.04
N ILE A 213 11.43 10.79 -9.64
CA ILE A 213 10.09 11.24 -10.06
C ILE A 213 9.77 12.60 -9.44
N VAL A 214 10.01 12.75 -8.14
CA VAL A 214 9.75 14.02 -7.42
C VAL A 214 10.59 15.16 -8.01
N LEU A 215 11.88 14.94 -8.30
CA LEU A 215 12.77 15.93 -8.88
C LEU A 215 12.42 16.30 -10.33
N SER A 216 11.73 15.43 -11.06
CA SER A 216 11.33 15.67 -12.45
C SER A 216 10.17 16.66 -12.59
N TRP A 217 9.48 16.98 -11.48
CA TRP A 217 8.27 17.84 -11.48
C TRP A 217 8.44 19.14 -10.66
N THR A 218 9.65 19.39 -10.15
CA THR A 218 10.04 20.66 -9.53
C THR A 218 10.79 21.53 -10.52
#